data_231e1febc89ddf0448bfecd678cb0e09
#
_entry.id   231e1febc89ddf0448bfecd678cb0e09
#
_cell.length_a   1.000
_cell.length_b   1.000
_cell.length_c   1.000
_cell.angle_alpha   90.00
_cell.angle_beta   90.00
_cell.angle_gamma   90.00
#
_symmetry.space_group_name_H-M   'P 1'
#
loop_
_entity.id
_entity.type
_entity.pdbx_description
1 polymer ?
#
loop_
_entity_poly.entity_id
_entity_poly.type
_entity_poly.pdbx_seq_one_letter_code
_entity_poly.pdbx_strand_id
1 'polypeptide(L)'
;MIWVIYKPSGEIVGAAASEDWAHMAAGDGLSVVSHPEQIDIREYTVADGVLVRKSNAAIAEQEAARRYEAADRQARLERGRRLMKSDWTQAPDAPVDATAWATYRQALRDITDQAGYPFEITWPEVPT
;
A
#
# COMPACT_ATOMS: atom_id res chain seq x y z
N MET A 1 6.80 18.88 -21.05
CA MET A 1 8.08 18.51 -20.40
C MET A 1 7.82 18.18 -18.94
N ILE A 2 8.44 17.15 -18.42
CA ILE A 2 8.39 16.73 -17.01
C ILE A 2 9.82 16.65 -16.47
N TRP A 3 10.00 17.04 -15.23
CA TRP A 3 11.28 16.99 -14.50
C TRP A 3 11.20 15.90 -13.44
N VAL A 4 12.06 14.89 -13.53
CA VAL A 4 12.03 13.70 -12.68
C VAL A 4 13.15 13.80 -11.64
N ILE A 5 12.80 13.58 -10.38
CA ILE A 5 13.69 13.63 -9.22
C ILE A 5 14.01 12.20 -8.82
N TYR A 6 15.29 11.88 -8.68
CA TYR A 6 15.74 10.51 -8.42
C TYR A 6 16.92 10.43 -7.45
N LYS A 7 17.07 9.29 -6.81
CA LYS A 7 18.21 8.95 -5.94
C LYS A 7 19.42 8.52 -6.76
N PRO A 8 20.64 8.53 -6.21
CA PRO A 8 21.84 7.97 -6.85
C PRO A 8 21.69 6.50 -7.30
N SER A 9 20.77 5.75 -6.67
CA SER A 9 20.42 4.38 -7.05
C SER A 9 19.62 4.28 -8.35
N GLY A 10 19.15 5.40 -8.91
CA GLY A 10 18.23 5.44 -10.05
C GLY A 10 16.75 5.34 -9.69
N GLU A 11 16.43 5.16 -8.41
CA GLU A 11 15.04 5.14 -7.93
C GLU A 11 14.41 6.53 -8.05
N ILE A 12 13.29 6.61 -8.76
CA ILE A 12 12.54 7.85 -8.91
C ILE A 12 11.70 8.10 -7.66
N VAL A 13 11.83 9.28 -7.07
CA VAL A 13 11.12 9.70 -5.86
C VAL A 13 10.02 10.70 -6.12
N GLY A 14 10.05 11.37 -7.27
CA GLY A 14 9.03 12.35 -7.63
C GLY A 14 9.21 12.93 -9.02
N ALA A 15 8.31 13.83 -9.37
CA ALA A 15 8.37 14.60 -10.60
C ALA A 15 7.73 15.98 -10.41
N ALA A 16 8.17 16.93 -11.23
CA ALA A 16 7.68 18.31 -11.22
C ALA A 16 7.43 18.82 -12.65
N ALA A 17 6.54 19.78 -12.76
CA ALA A 17 6.22 20.43 -14.04
C ALA A 17 7.20 21.55 -14.42
N SER A 18 8.02 22.04 -13.47
CA SER A 18 9.03 23.06 -13.70
C SER A 18 10.41 22.65 -13.15
N GLU A 19 11.44 23.14 -13.81
CA GLU A 19 12.83 22.90 -13.44
C GLU A 19 13.17 23.44 -12.05
N ASP A 20 12.79 24.68 -11.79
CA ASP A 20 13.07 25.34 -10.51
C ASP A 20 12.45 24.58 -9.32
N TRP A 21 11.23 24.11 -9.50
CA TRP A 21 10.52 23.32 -8.51
C TRP A 21 11.21 21.96 -8.29
N ALA A 22 11.63 21.30 -9.37
CA ALA A 22 12.31 20.02 -9.30
C ALA A 22 13.63 20.12 -8.53
N HIS A 23 14.45 21.13 -8.83
CA HIS A 23 15.71 21.36 -8.13
C HIS A 23 15.52 21.77 -6.66
N MET A 24 14.53 22.59 -6.37
CA MET A 24 14.20 22.96 -5.00
C MET A 24 13.72 21.74 -4.20
N ALA A 25 12.89 20.89 -4.79
CA ALA A 25 12.36 19.67 -4.14
C ALA A 25 13.43 18.56 -4.00
N ALA A 26 14.41 18.50 -4.90
CA ALA A 26 15.51 17.55 -4.84
C ALA A 26 16.43 17.82 -3.63
N GLY A 27 16.69 19.08 -3.30
CA GLY A 27 17.60 19.43 -2.21
C GLY A 27 18.98 18.76 -2.35
N ASP A 28 19.61 18.49 -1.22
CA ASP A 28 20.91 17.81 -1.18
C ASP A 28 20.75 16.28 -1.28
N GLY A 29 21.44 15.67 -2.24
CA GLY A 29 21.53 14.20 -2.36
C GLY A 29 20.57 13.56 -3.36
N LEU A 30 19.69 14.32 -4.00
CA LEU A 30 18.88 13.87 -5.12
C LEU A 30 19.32 14.56 -6.42
N SER A 31 19.03 13.94 -7.54
CA SER A 31 19.34 14.46 -8.88
C SER A 31 18.05 14.66 -9.69
N VAL A 32 18.16 15.46 -10.75
CA VAL A 32 17.02 15.79 -11.61
C VAL A 32 17.36 15.48 -13.05
N VAL A 33 16.43 14.89 -13.79
CA VAL A 33 16.49 14.68 -15.23
C VAL A 33 15.19 15.09 -15.89
N SER A 34 15.25 15.72 -17.06
CA SER A 34 14.04 16.13 -17.80
C SER A 34 13.63 15.09 -18.84
N HIS A 35 12.33 15.05 -19.14
CA HIS A 35 11.76 14.32 -20.26
C HIS A 35 10.79 15.22 -21.03
N PRO A 36 10.82 15.21 -22.37
CA PRO A 36 10.01 16.14 -23.17
C PRO A 36 8.51 15.88 -23.08
N GLU A 37 8.12 14.65 -22.81
CA GLU A 37 6.71 14.21 -22.73
C GLU A 37 6.30 13.92 -21.30
N GLN A 38 5.00 13.93 -21.05
CA GLN A 38 4.43 13.41 -19.80
C GLN A 38 4.51 11.89 -19.82
N ILE A 39 5.10 11.32 -18.77
CA ILE A 39 5.29 9.88 -18.59
C ILE A 39 4.73 9.42 -17.25
N ASP A 40 4.34 8.16 -17.16
CA ASP A 40 4.11 7.54 -15.84
C ASP A 40 5.47 7.15 -15.24
N ILE A 41 5.96 7.98 -14.34
CA ILE A 41 7.28 7.79 -13.70
C ILE A 41 7.43 6.44 -12.99
N ARG A 42 6.33 5.77 -12.67
CA ARG A 42 6.33 4.44 -12.06
C ARG A 42 6.85 3.35 -12.99
N GLU A 43 6.73 3.57 -14.30
CA GLU A 43 7.22 2.66 -15.33
C GLU A 43 8.69 2.87 -15.68
N TYR A 44 9.36 3.84 -15.07
CA TYR A 44 10.73 4.22 -15.39
C TYR A 44 11.66 4.08 -14.19
N THR A 45 12.94 3.99 -14.50
CA THR A 45 14.07 4.14 -13.58
C THR A 45 15.09 5.04 -14.24
N VAL A 46 16.10 5.50 -13.51
CA VAL A 46 17.20 6.28 -14.07
C VAL A 46 18.47 5.44 -14.06
N ALA A 47 19.10 5.27 -15.22
CA ALA A 47 20.41 4.63 -15.36
C ALA A 47 21.36 5.61 -16.03
N ASP A 48 22.51 5.87 -15.42
CA ASP A 48 23.52 6.80 -15.92
C ASP A 48 22.97 8.21 -16.29
N GLY A 49 22.02 8.71 -15.48
CA GLY A 49 21.37 10.00 -15.73
C GLY A 49 20.32 10.01 -16.83
N VAL A 50 19.95 8.85 -17.37
CA VAL A 50 18.96 8.69 -18.45
C VAL A 50 17.75 7.92 -17.94
N LEU A 51 16.53 8.39 -18.31
CA LEU A 51 15.30 7.68 -18.04
C LEU A 51 15.19 6.42 -18.90
N VAL A 52 15.06 5.28 -18.26
CA VAL A 52 14.92 3.97 -18.89
C VAL A 52 13.58 3.36 -18.47
N ARG A 53 12.76 2.97 -19.45
CA ARG A 53 11.50 2.28 -19.18
C ARG A 53 11.80 0.87 -18.66
N LYS A 54 11.16 0.47 -17.56
CA LYS A 54 11.23 -0.87 -17.00
C LYS A 54 10.65 -1.89 -17.98
N SER A 55 11.04 -3.15 -17.87
CA SER A 55 10.41 -4.24 -18.65
C SER A 55 8.92 -4.37 -18.28
N ASN A 56 8.11 -4.86 -19.21
CA ASN A 56 6.68 -5.11 -18.95
C ASN A 56 6.48 -6.09 -17.78
N ALA A 57 7.35 -7.07 -17.61
CA ALA A 57 7.33 -7.99 -16.48
C ALA A 57 7.57 -7.27 -15.14
N ALA A 58 8.56 -6.38 -15.07
CA ALA A 58 8.85 -5.59 -13.87
C ALA A 58 7.71 -4.61 -13.52
N ILE A 59 7.06 -4.02 -14.53
CA ILE A 59 5.89 -3.16 -14.34
C ILE A 59 4.72 -3.96 -13.77
N ALA A 60 4.43 -5.14 -14.35
CA ALA A 60 3.36 -6.01 -13.90
C ALA A 60 3.58 -6.51 -12.45
N GLU A 61 4.81 -6.88 -12.09
CA GLU A 61 5.17 -7.27 -10.73
C GLU A 61 4.97 -6.12 -9.74
N GLN A 62 5.40 -4.91 -10.10
CA GLN A 62 5.23 -3.73 -9.27
C GLN A 62 3.74 -3.36 -9.07
N GLU A 63 2.92 -3.52 -10.10
CA GLU A 63 1.47 -3.32 -10.00
C GLU A 63 0.80 -4.37 -9.14
N ALA A 64 1.19 -5.64 -9.28
CA ALA A 64 0.70 -6.73 -8.44
C ALA A 64 1.03 -6.50 -6.96
N ALA A 65 2.26 -6.08 -6.64
CA ALA A 65 2.67 -5.74 -5.29
C ALA A 65 1.82 -4.60 -4.71
N ARG A 66 1.57 -3.54 -5.47
CA ARG A 66 0.71 -2.42 -5.01
C ARG A 66 -0.73 -2.84 -4.76
N ARG A 67 -1.29 -3.68 -5.63
CA ARG A 67 -2.64 -4.23 -5.44
C ARG A 67 -2.72 -5.05 -4.16
N TYR A 68 -1.71 -5.88 -3.92
CA TYR A 68 -1.62 -6.66 -2.69
C TYR A 68 -1.57 -5.76 -1.45
N GLU A 69 -0.67 -4.79 -1.42
CA GLU A 69 -0.53 -3.85 -0.30
C GLU A 69 -1.80 -3.03 -0.04
N ALA A 70 -2.47 -2.60 -1.10
CA ALA A 70 -3.73 -1.87 -0.96
C ALA A 70 -4.85 -2.75 -0.38
N ALA A 71 -4.98 -3.99 -0.87
CA ALA A 71 -5.96 -4.95 -0.37
C ALA A 71 -5.66 -5.36 1.08
N ASP A 72 -4.40 -5.63 1.43
CA ASP A 72 -3.96 -5.95 2.79
C ASP A 72 -4.29 -4.81 3.76
N ARG A 73 -3.97 -3.57 3.38
CA ARG A 73 -4.30 -2.40 4.20
C ARG A 73 -5.80 -2.26 4.44
N GLN A 74 -6.60 -2.42 3.40
CA GLN A 74 -8.06 -2.36 3.50
C GLN A 74 -8.62 -3.46 4.40
N ALA A 75 -8.13 -4.69 4.25
CA ALA A 75 -8.51 -5.82 5.09
C ALA A 75 -8.19 -5.59 6.57
N ARG A 76 -7.00 -5.06 6.86
CA ARG A 76 -6.58 -4.73 8.24
C ARG A 76 -7.42 -3.62 8.85
N LEU A 77 -7.78 -2.60 8.08
CA LEU A 77 -8.65 -1.52 8.55
C LEU A 77 -10.05 -2.06 8.90
N GLU A 78 -10.63 -2.87 8.05
CA GLU A 78 -11.95 -3.47 8.31
C GLU A 78 -11.91 -4.42 9.51
N ARG A 79 -10.87 -5.27 9.62
CA ARG A 79 -10.64 -6.10 10.81
C ARG A 79 -10.59 -5.25 12.09
N GLY A 80 -9.83 -4.17 12.07
CA GLY A 80 -9.71 -3.25 13.20
C GLY A 80 -11.04 -2.66 13.62
N ARG A 81 -11.87 -2.24 12.66
CA ARG A 81 -13.23 -1.75 12.94
C ARG A 81 -14.11 -2.80 13.61
N ARG A 82 -14.09 -4.04 13.13
CA ARG A 82 -14.88 -5.15 13.69
C ARG A 82 -14.41 -5.52 15.10
N LEU A 83 -13.10 -5.55 15.33
CA LEU A 83 -12.53 -5.76 16.66
C LEU A 83 -12.96 -4.65 17.63
N MET A 84 -12.82 -3.39 17.23
CA MET A 84 -13.22 -2.24 18.03
C MET A 84 -14.70 -2.25 18.38
N LYS A 85 -15.57 -2.56 17.41
CA LYS A 85 -17.01 -2.69 17.64
C LYS A 85 -17.39 -3.78 18.63
N SER A 86 -16.53 -4.77 18.82
CA SER A 86 -16.76 -5.90 19.74
C SER A 86 -15.96 -5.80 21.05
N ASP A 87 -15.22 -4.71 21.29
CA ASP A 87 -14.40 -4.59 22.51
C ASP A 87 -15.23 -4.59 23.80
N TRP A 88 -16.43 -4.00 23.78
CA TRP A 88 -17.35 -4.01 24.90
C TRP A 88 -17.77 -5.41 25.37
N THR A 89 -17.76 -6.39 24.48
CA THR A 89 -18.12 -7.79 24.80
C THR A 89 -17.08 -8.48 25.68
N GLN A 90 -15.90 -7.87 25.84
CA GLN A 90 -14.80 -8.41 26.66
C GLN A 90 -14.88 -7.95 28.13
N ALA A 91 -15.84 -7.10 28.46
CA ALA A 91 -16.09 -6.72 29.84
C ALA A 91 -16.63 -7.94 30.64
N PRO A 92 -16.18 -8.17 31.89
CA PRO A 92 -16.61 -9.32 32.70
C PRO A 92 -18.13 -9.39 32.95
N ASP A 93 -18.80 -8.24 32.91
CA ASP A 93 -20.23 -8.07 33.14
C ASP A 93 -21.03 -7.86 31.83
N ALA A 94 -20.42 -8.07 30.68
CA ALA A 94 -21.11 -7.92 29.42
C ALA A 94 -22.24 -8.99 29.30
N PRO A 95 -23.49 -8.61 28.98
CA PRO A 95 -24.64 -9.53 28.92
C PRO A 95 -24.67 -10.33 27.60
N VAL A 96 -23.58 -11.03 27.29
CA VAL A 96 -23.40 -11.77 26.02
C VAL A 96 -22.74 -13.11 26.26
N ASP A 97 -22.82 -14.02 25.27
CA ASP A 97 -22.06 -15.27 25.28
C ASP A 97 -20.56 -14.98 25.07
N ALA A 98 -19.81 -14.98 26.15
CA ALA A 98 -18.36 -14.67 26.12
C ALA A 98 -17.57 -15.63 25.22
N THR A 99 -17.96 -16.91 25.14
CA THR A 99 -17.29 -17.92 24.31
C THR A 99 -17.53 -17.66 22.83
N ALA A 100 -18.78 -17.38 22.45
CA ALA A 100 -19.14 -17.07 21.06
C ALA A 100 -18.38 -15.81 20.55
N TRP A 101 -18.36 -14.76 21.37
CA TRP A 101 -17.63 -13.53 21.03
C TRP A 101 -16.11 -13.71 21.01
N ALA A 102 -15.54 -14.52 21.90
CA ALA A 102 -14.12 -14.83 21.84
C ALA A 102 -13.75 -15.56 20.55
N THR A 103 -14.58 -16.54 20.13
CA THR A 103 -14.41 -17.27 18.87
C THR A 103 -14.50 -16.32 17.66
N TYR A 104 -15.49 -15.45 17.62
CA TYR A 104 -15.62 -14.42 16.57
C TYR A 104 -14.41 -13.52 16.48
N ARG A 105 -13.93 -13.01 17.61
CA ARG A 105 -12.75 -12.14 17.67
C ARG A 105 -11.47 -12.86 17.25
N GLN A 106 -11.35 -14.16 17.59
CA GLN A 106 -10.21 -14.95 17.12
C GLN A 106 -10.27 -15.16 15.61
N ALA A 107 -11.43 -15.50 15.07
CA ALA A 107 -11.60 -15.62 13.62
C ALA A 107 -11.28 -14.31 12.87
N LEU A 108 -11.58 -13.14 13.45
CA LEU A 108 -11.15 -11.85 12.91
C LEU A 108 -9.62 -11.69 12.89
N ARG A 109 -8.92 -12.18 13.90
CA ARG A 109 -7.45 -12.13 13.91
C ARG A 109 -6.84 -13.03 12.85
N ASP A 110 -7.46 -14.16 12.60
CA ASP A 110 -6.98 -15.23 11.71
C ASP A 110 -7.34 -15.02 10.24
N ILE A 111 -7.98 -13.90 9.85
CA ILE A 111 -8.33 -13.64 8.45
C ILE A 111 -7.12 -13.65 7.53
N THR A 112 -5.94 -13.32 8.04
CA THR A 112 -4.69 -13.31 7.27
C THR A 112 -4.23 -14.70 6.85
N ASP A 113 -4.73 -15.74 7.51
CA ASP A 113 -4.38 -17.14 7.24
C ASP A 113 -5.29 -17.78 6.18
N GLN A 114 -6.31 -17.06 5.73
CA GLN A 114 -7.20 -17.54 4.66
C GLN A 114 -6.48 -17.58 3.32
N ALA A 115 -6.73 -18.65 2.53
CA ALA A 115 -6.06 -18.86 1.24
C ALA A 115 -6.30 -17.72 0.23
N GLY A 116 -7.44 -17.04 0.28
CA GLY A 116 -7.79 -15.91 -0.60
C GLY A 116 -7.31 -14.55 -0.12
N TYR A 117 -6.70 -14.47 1.07
CA TYR A 117 -6.23 -13.21 1.61
C TYR A 117 -5.15 -12.55 0.73
N PRO A 118 -5.15 -11.24 0.55
CA PRO A 118 -6.10 -10.23 1.05
C PRO A 118 -7.26 -9.91 0.08
N PHE A 119 -7.38 -10.60 -1.05
CA PHE A 119 -8.33 -10.28 -2.12
C PHE A 119 -9.72 -10.88 -1.90
N GLU A 120 -9.76 -12.09 -1.35
CA GLU A 120 -10.98 -12.81 -1.04
C GLU A 120 -10.99 -13.18 0.45
N ILE A 121 -11.82 -12.50 1.23
CA ILE A 121 -11.92 -12.69 2.67
C ILE A 121 -13.32 -13.15 3.04
N THR A 122 -13.41 -14.30 3.70
CA THR A 122 -14.64 -14.74 4.36
C THR A 122 -14.66 -14.14 5.78
N TRP A 123 -15.46 -13.11 5.96
CA TRP A 123 -15.60 -12.47 7.27
C TRP A 123 -16.43 -13.32 8.21
N PRO A 124 -16.04 -13.50 9.48
CA PRO A 124 -16.84 -14.24 10.44
C PRO A 124 -18.18 -13.53 10.72
N GLU A 125 -19.21 -14.33 10.97
CA GLU A 125 -20.53 -13.82 11.35
C GLU A 125 -20.51 -13.30 12.78
N VAL A 126 -21.22 -12.19 13.00
CA VAL A 126 -21.35 -11.57 14.32
C VAL A 126 -22.25 -12.45 15.18
N PRO A 127 -21.84 -12.84 16.40
CA PRO A 127 -22.71 -13.58 17.32
C PRO A 127 -23.99 -12.81 17.68
N THR A 128 -25.10 -13.51 17.81
CA THR A 128 -26.42 -12.95 18.20
C THR A 128 -26.59 -12.96 19.70
#